data_c77d48a3460b43d7dca6a770e7a0495e
#
_entry.id   c77d48a3460b43d7dca6a770e7a0495e
#
_cell.length_a   1.000
_cell.length_b   1.000
_cell.length_c   1.000
_cell.angle_alpha   90.00
_cell.angle_beta   90.00
_cell.angle_gamma   90.00
#
_symmetry.space_group_name_H-M   'P 1'
#
loop_
_entity.id
_entity.type
_entity.pdbx_description
1 polymer ?
#
loop_
_entity_poly.entity_id
_entity_poly.type
_entity_poly.pdbx_seq_one_letter_code
_entity_poly.pdbx_strand_id
1 'polypeptide(L)'
;MSKKEVKVITSIIRIKAKDLNTYEKTEKSWKRSKQQFPEILKIVKLYKSHKRLNELIDKKDPEFIKGQLGPKNEIQGARINILPDGKKIDKAYSLFAKNLKVHDQSSDEHWDVLYQNKGGTWAYCYTLDKKLKHSNQKYNKVKQFTKILPNLFSNVSKALDDKNDHLAIPMYTLLKTYMRVGNEIYYKAHKHKGLTTLKKK
;
A
#
# COMPACT_ATOMS: atom_id res chain seq x y z
N MET A 1 -7.76 -36.43 1.28
CA MET A 1 -7.58 -35.02 0.89
C MET A 1 -6.10 -34.73 0.72
N SER A 2 -5.62 -34.65 -0.52
CA SER A 2 -4.22 -34.46 -0.88
C SER A 2 -3.80 -33.03 -0.54
N LYS A 3 -2.83 -32.86 0.37
CA LYS A 3 -2.11 -31.61 0.60
C LYS A 3 -1.38 -31.26 -0.70
N LYS A 4 -1.84 -30.25 -1.44
CA LYS A 4 -1.05 -29.64 -2.51
C LYS A 4 0.20 -29.07 -1.88
N GLU A 5 1.34 -29.73 -2.07
CA GLU A 5 2.66 -29.18 -1.79
C GLU A 5 2.79 -27.88 -2.56
N VAL A 6 2.88 -26.78 -1.82
CA VAL A 6 3.25 -25.48 -2.36
C VAL A 6 4.71 -25.62 -2.83
N LYS A 7 4.92 -25.82 -4.12
CA LYS A 7 6.27 -25.83 -4.72
C LYS A 7 6.99 -24.55 -4.30
N VAL A 8 7.96 -24.68 -3.42
CA VAL A 8 8.84 -23.57 -3.03
C VAL A 8 9.57 -23.13 -4.30
N ILE A 9 9.26 -21.92 -4.77
CA ILE A 9 9.93 -21.32 -5.91
C ILE A 9 11.37 -21.03 -5.47
N THR A 10 12.32 -21.78 -6.01
CA THR A 10 13.75 -21.67 -5.67
C THR A 10 14.51 -20.70 -6.59
N SER A 11 13.82 -20.05 -7.51
CA SER A 11 14.42 -19.24 -8.57
C SER A 11 13.92 -17.78 -8.55
N ILE A 12 14.72 -16.89 -9.13
CA ILE A 12 14.32 -15.50 -9.37
C ILE A 12 13.32 -15.47 -10.52
N ILE A 13 12.25 -14.70 -10.36
CA ILE A 13 11.21 -14.51 -11.36
C ILE A 13 11.24 -13.08 -11.88
N ARG A 14 11.25 -12.93 -13.21
CA ARG A 14 11.17 -11.65 -13.91
C ARG A 14 10.19 -11.73 -15.09
N ILE A 15 9.77 -10.58 -15.59
CA ILE A 15 8.89 -10.47 -16.76
C ILE A 15 9.70 -9.83 -17.90
N LYS A 16 9.75 -10.50 -19.08
CA LYS A 16 10.42 -9.93 -20.25
C LYS A 16 9.63 -8.77 -20.85
N ALA A 17 10.35 -7.73 -21.27
CA ALA A 17 9.74 -6.54 -21.84
C ALA A 17 9.12 -6.79 -23.23
N LYS A 18 9.70 -7.70 -24.03
CA LYS A 18 9.29 -8.00 -25.40
C LYS A 18 7.93 -8.71 -25.50
N ASP A 19 7.73 -9.75 -24.69
CA ASP A 19 6.57 -10.64 -24.79
C ASP A 19 5.67 -10.61 -23.56
N LEU A 20 6.10 -9.89 -22.51
CA LEU A 20 5.41 -9.76 -21.22
C LEU A 20 5.14 -11.10 -20.52
N ASN A 21 5.88 -12.14 -20.91
CA ASN A 21 5.84 -13.43 -20.25
C ASN A 21 6.75 -13.46 -19.03
N THR A 22 6.43 -14.34 -18.11
CA THR A 22 7.20 -14.58 -16.89
C THR A 22 8.30 -15.58 -17.16
N TYR A 23 9.48 -15.31 -16.63
CA TYR A 23 10.66 -16.16 -16.75
C TYR A 23 11.27 -16.43 -15.39
N GLU A 24 11.75 -17.64 -15.20
CA GLU A 24 12.48 -18.11 -14.02
C GLU A 24 13.97 -18.23 -14.36
N LYS A 25 14.83 -17.75 -13.45
CA LYS A 25 16.28 -17.88 -13.61
C LYS A 25 16.68 -19.32 -13.29
N THR A 26 17.35 -19.97 -14.24
CA THR A 26 18.08 -21.23 -14.03
C THR A 26 19.56 -20.93 -13.81
N GLU A 27 20.37 -21.93 -13.52
CA GLU A 27 21.82 -21.72 -13.35
C GLU A 27 22.51 -21.09 -14.58
N LYS A 28 22.06 -21.43 -15.79
CA LYS A 28 22.68 -21.00 -17.05
C LYS A 28 21.86 -20.04 -17.90
N SER A 29 20.54 -19.96 -17.67
CA SER A 29 19.65 -19.22 -18.57
C SER A 29 18.33 -18.80 -17.91
N TRP A 30 17.44 -18.19 -18.70
CA TRP A 30 16.07 -17.87 -18.31
C TRP A 30 15.10 -18.84 -19.00
N LYS A 31 14.31 -19.57 -18.21
CA LYS A 31 13.26 -20.47 -18.71
C LYS A 31 11.88 -19.82 -18.52
N ARG A 32 11.00 -20.00 -19.50
CA ARG A 32 9.62 -19.52 -19.39
C ARG A 32 8.90 -20.20 -18.22
N SER A 33 8.32 -19.40 -17.33
CA SER A 33 7.55 -19.85 -16.17
C SER A 33 6.07 -20.00 -16.52
N LYS A 34 5.39 -20.90 -15.83
CA LYS A 34 3.93 -21.02 -15.88
C LYS A 34 3.22 -19.98 -15.01
N GLN A 35 3.94 -19.32 -14.11
CA GLN A 35 3.41 -18.29 -13.22
C GLN A 35 3.03 -17.05 -14.03
N GLN A 36 1.87 -16.48 -13.74
CA GLN A 36 1.38 -15.27 -14.42
C GLN A 36 1.03 -14.20 -13.39
N PHE A 37 1.18 -12.94 -13.80
CA PHE A 37 0.89 -11.75 -12.99
C PHE A 37 -0.09 -10.83 -13.74
N PRO A 38 -1.39 -11.16 -13.77
CA PRO A 38 -2.39 -10.40 -14.55
C PRO A 38 -2.48 -8.93 -14.10
N GLU A 39 -2.23 -8.65 -12.82
CA GLU A 39 -2.22 -7.28 -12.26
C GLU A 39 -1.08 -6.45 -12.87
N ILE A 40 0.11 -7.03 -13.04
CA ILE A 40 1.24 -6.36 -13.69
C ILE A 40 0.94 -6.08 -15.15
N LEU A 41 0.31 -7.02 -15.85
CA LEU A 41 -0.06 -6.84 -17.26
C LEU A 41 -1.06 -5.70 -17.46
N LYS A 42 -2.00 -5.50 -16.53
CA LYS A 42 -2.91 -4.34 -16.54
C LYS A 42 -2.15 -3.03 -16.42
N ILE A 43 -1.19 -2.97 -15.49
CA ILE A 43 -0.36 -1.78 -15.29
C ILE A 43 0.52 -1.51 -16.51
N VAL A 44 1.14 -2.54 -17.10
CA VAL A 44 1.92 -2.39 -18.33
C VAL A 44 1.06 -1.84 -19.47
N LYS A 45 -0.18 -2.32 -19.63
CA LYS A 45 -1.12 -1.77 -20.62
C LYS A 45 -1.41 -0.29 -20.36
N LEU A 46 -1.60 0.10 -19.10
CA LEU A 46 -1.84 1.50 -18.73
C LEU A 46 -0.64 2.40 -19.08
N TYR A 47 0.59 1.98 -18.80
CA TYR A 47 1.79 2.73 -19.21
C TYR A 47 1.95 2.77 -20.73
N LYS A 48 1.59 1.70 -21.43
CA LYS A 48 1.64 1.64 -22.89
C LYS A 48 0.62 2.60 -23.54
N SER A 49 -0.60 2.71 -23.00
CA SER A 49 -1.61 3.65 -23.51
C SER A 49 -1.16 5.11 -23.40
N HIS A 50 -0.34 5.43 -22.39
CA HIS A 50 0.27 6.75 -22.22
C HIS A 50 1.63 6.90 -22.91
N LYS A 51 2.03 5.97 -23.78
CA LYS A 51 3.34 5.96 -24.50
C LYS A 51 4.55 6.00 -23.56
N ARG A 52 4.44 5.46 -22.34
CA ARG A 52 5.48 5.48 -21.30
C ARG A 52 5.96 4.10 -20.88
N LEU A 53 5.89 3.11 -21.75
CA LEU A 53 6.37 1.77 -21.47
C LEU A 53 7.85 1.74 -21.02
N ASN A 54 8.67 2.64 -21.59
CA ASN A 54 10.10 2.75 -21.25
C ASN A 54 10.36 3.03 -19.77
N GLU A 55 9.40 3.66 -19.07
CA GLU A 55 9.52 3.89 -17.62
C GLU A 55 9.46 2.59 -16.80
N LEU A 56 8.91 1.53 -17.37
CA LEU A 56 8.85 0.21 -16.75
C LEU A 56 10.03 -0.69 -17.10
N ILE A 57 10.84 -0.35 -18.10
CA ILE A 57 12.00 -1.15 -18.51
C ILE A 57 13.13 -0.99 -17.50
N ASP A 58 13.77 -2.09 -17.13
CA ASP A 58 14.92 -2.07 -16.24
C ASP A 58 16.14 -1.53 -16.98
N LYS A 59 16.67 -0.38 -16.52
CA LYS A 59 17.84 0.26 -17.15
C LYS A 59 19.12 -0.59 -17.09
N LYS A 60 19.22 -1.49 -16.10
CA LYS A 60 20.38 -2.37 -15.94
C LYS A 60 20.30 -3.63 -16.80
N ASP A 61 19.09 -4.03 -17.16
CA ASP A 61 18.81 -5.23 -17.95
C ASP A 61 17.55 -4.99 -18.82
N PRO A 62 17.72 -4.33 -19.99
CA PRO A 62 16.60 -3.89 -20.83
C PRO A 62 15.74 -5.01 -21.42
N GLU A 63 16.15 -6.26 -21.34
CA GLU A 63 15.30 -7.40 -21.70
C GLU A 63 14.10 -7.56 -20.78
N PHE A 64 14.14 -7.00 -19.56
CA PHE A 64 13.13 -7.18 -18.52
C PHE A 64 12.50 -5.86 -18.07
N ILE A 65 11.27 -5.96 -17.57
CA ILE A 65 10.66 -4.86 -16.82
C ILE A 65 11.24 -4.79 -15.42
N LYS A 66 11.10 -3.61 -14.78
CA LYS A 66 11.61 -3.32 -13.44
C LYS A 66 11.04 -4.26 -12.38
N GLY A 67 11.91 -4.71 -11.49
CA GLY A 67 11.56 -5.55 -10.36
C GLY A 67 11.63 -7.04 -10.66
N GLN A 68 11.61 -7.80 -9.58
CA GLN A 68 11.67 -9.28 -9.60
C GLN A 68 11.12 -9.84 -8.28
N LEU A 69 10.77 -11.13 -8.29
CA LEU A 69 10.57 -11.91 -7.08
C LEU A 69 11.78 -12.81 -6.85
N GLY A 70 12.26 -12.82 -5.63
CA GLY A 70 13.26 -13.77 -5.18
C GLY A 70 12.67 -15.12 -4.77
N PRO A 71 13.53 -16.10 -4.42
CA PRO A 71 13.13 -17.48 -4.13
C PRO A 71 12.10 -17.65 -3.00
N LYS A 72 12.07 -16.70 -2.06
CA LYS A 72 11.10 -16.66 -0.93
C LYS A 72 9.95 -15.69 -1.19
N ASN A 73 9.62 -15.42 -2.45
CA ASN A 73 8.65 -14.40 -2.86
C ASN A 73 8.94 -12.99 -2.29
N GLU A 74 10.19 -12.70 -1.97
CA GLU A 74 10.60 -11.36 -1.60
C GLU A 74 10.71 -10.46 -2.83
N ILE A 75 10.21 -9.24 -2.69
CA ILE A 75 10.23 -8.23 -3.74
C ILE A 75 11.62 -7.61 -3.80
N GLN A 76 12.25 -7.69 -4.95
CA GLN A 76 13.61 -7.20 -5.21
C GLN A 76 13.68 -6.36 -6.49
N GLY A 77 14.82 -5.70 -6.71
CA GLY A 77 15.15 -5.00 -7.94
C GLY A 77 14.60 -3.58 -8.02
N ALA A 78 14.64 -3.02 -9.22
CA ALA A 78 14.28 -1.63 -9.48
C ALA A 78 12.82 -1.33 -9.19
N ARG A 79 12.56 -0.13 -8.66
CA ARG A 79 11.23 0.37 -8.32
C ARG A 79 10.82 1.49 -9.28
N ILE A 80 9.52 1.78 -9.27
CA ILE A 80 8.89 2.80 -10.11
C ILE A 80 8.47 3.97 -9.24
N ASN A 81 8.81 5.19 -9.64
CA ASN A 81 8.46 6.44 -8.95
C ASN A 81 7.78 7.47 -9.86
N ILE A 82 7.40 7.05 -11.06
CA ILE A 82 6.72 7.86 -12.07
C ILE A 82 5.41 7.17 -12.41
N LEU A 83 4.34 7.94 -12.57
CA LEU A 83 3.01 7.47 -12.99
C LEU A 83 2.89 7.38 -14.51
N PRO A 84 1.83 6.75 -15.05
CA PRO A 84 1.59 6.67 -16.49
C PRO A 84 1.51 8.03 -17.18
N ASP A 85 1.03 9.08 -16.50
CA ASP A 85 1.00 10.46 -17.02
C ASP A 85 2.34 11.21 -16.91
N GLY A 86 3.35 10.58 -16.31
CA GLY A 86 4.70 11.14 -16.13
C GLY A 86 4.93 11.90 -14.84
N LYS A 87 3.93 12.06 -13.99
CA LYS A 87 4.11 12.71 -12.68
C LYS A 87 4.90 11.83 -11.72
N LYS A 88 5.75 12.46 -10.93
CA LYS A 88 6.48 11.78 -9.86
C LYS A 88 5.60 11.58 -8.63
N ILE A 89 5.81 10.45 -7.95
CA ILE A 89 5.14 10.10 -6.70
C ILE A 89 6.09 10.18 -5.51
N ASP A 90 5.53 10.35 -4.31
CA ASP A 90 6.27 10.52 -3.06
C ASP A 90 7.02 9.26 -2.60
N LYS A 91 6.60 8.07 -3.04
CA LYS A 91 7.21 6.79 -2.70
C LYS A 91 7.25 5.88 -3.90
N ALA A 92 8.39 5.25 -4.14
CA ALA A 92 8.52 4.26 -5.20
C ALA A 92 7.87 2.94 -4.83
N TYR A 93 7.22 2.28 -5.79
CA TYR A 93 6.59 0.97 -5.64
C TYR A 93 7.24 -0.09 -6.54
N SER A 94 6.95 -1.36 -6.28
CA SER A 94 7.36 -2.48 -7.13
C SER A 94 6.16 -3.00 -7.92
N LEU A 95 6.37 -3.40 -9.18
CA LEU A 95 5.35 -4.08 -9.97
C LEU A 95 4.91 -5.41 -9.34
N PHE A 96 5.77 -6.06 -8.57
CA PHE A 96 5.49 -7.31 -7.88
C PHE A 96 4.86 -7.11 -6.48
N ALA A 97 4.46 -5.88 -6.13
CA ALA A 97 3.79 -5.62 -4.87
C ALA A 97 2.41 -6.31 -4.82
N LYS A 98 2.06 -6.89 -3.67
CA LYS A 98 0.81 -7.60 -3.48
C LYS A 98 -0.38 -6.66 -3.59
N ASN A 99 -1.44 -7.07 -4.28
CA ASN A 99 -2.68 -6.29 -4.46
C ASN A 99 -2.41 -4.89 -5.03
N LEU A 100 -1.44 -4.79 -5.94
CA LEU A 100 -1.04 -3.53 -6.54
C LEU A 100 -2.15 -2.98 -7.44
N LYS A 101 -2.49 -1.71 -7.21
CA LYS A 101 -3.39 -0.93 -8.06
C LYS A 101 -2.70 0.39 -8.40
N VAL A 102 -2.76 0.77 -9.66
CA VAL A 102 -2.31 2.08 -10.17
C VAL A 102 -3.51 2.71 -10.83
N HIS A 103 -3.89 3.89 -10.39
CA HIS A 103 -5.01 4.61 -10.98
C HIS A 103 -4.63 5.27 -12.30
N ASP A 104 -5.59 5.31 -13.21
CA ASP A 104 -5.61 6.28 -14.29
C ASP A 104 -5.77 7.68 -13.69
N GLN A 105 -5.11 8.67 -14.28
CA GLN A 105 -5.10 10.05 -13.78
C GLN A 105 -6.45 10.76 -13.87
N SER A 106 -7.41 10.19 -14.57
CA SER A 106 -8.82 10.60 -14.57
C SER A 106 -9.58 10.20 -13.29
N SER A 107 -9.00 9.38 -12.42
CA SER A 107 -9.63 8.90 -11.20
C SER A 107 -9.59 9.95 -10.09
N ASP A 108 -10.74 10.18 -9.43
CA ASP A 108 -10.87 11.05 -8.25
C ASP A 108 -10.46 10.39 -6.94
N GLU A 109 -9.94 9.17 -6.99
CA GLU A 109 -9.44 8.47 -5.82
C GLU A 109 -8.36 9.28 -5.10
N HIS A 110 -8.38 9.24 -3.77
CA HIS A 110 -7.45 10.05 -2.97
C HIS A 110 -5.99 9.57 -3.06
N TRP A 111 -5.72 8.40 -3.62
CA TRP A 111 -4.38 7.84 -3.84
C TRP A 111 -4.12 7.59 -5.33
N ASP A 112 -2.86 7.54 -5.72
CA ASP A 112 -2.43 7.25 -7.10
C ASP A 112 -1.94 5.82 -7.26
N VAL A 113 -1.27 5.29 -6.23
CA VAL A 113 -0.86 3.88 -6.17
C VAL A 113 -1.21 3.30 -4.80
N LEU A 114 -1.78 2.11 -4.81
CA LEU A 114 -2.14 1.35 -3.62
C LEU A 114 -1.53 -0.05 -3.70
N TYR A 115 -0.90 -0.51 -2.63
CA TYR A 115 -0.42 -1.88 -2.52
C TYR A 115 -0.39 -2.35 -1.07
N GLN A 116 -0.28 -3.67 -0.88
CA GLN A 116 -0.22 -4.29 0.43
C GLN A 116 1.22 -4.66 0.80
N ASN A 117 1.67 -4.24 1.99
CA ASN A 117 2.95 -4.63 2.58
C ASN A 117 2.92 -6.08 3.07
N LYS A 118 4.10 -6.68 3.34
CA LYS A 118 4.23 -8.04 3.88
C LYS A 118 3.41 -8.27 5.16
N GLY A 119 3.30 -7.25 6.02
CA GLY A 119 2.51 -7.32 7.27
C GLY A 119 1.00 -7.15 7.10
N GLY A 120 0.49 -7.09 5.85
CA GLY A 120 -0.94 -6.93 5.57
C GLY A 120 -1.45 -5.48 5.61
N THR A 121 -0.60 -4.52 5.97
CA THR A 121 -0.97 -3.09 5.95
C THR A 121 -0.98 -2.53 4.54
N TRP A 122 -1.87 -1.58 4.28
CA TRP A 122 -1.93 -0.90 3.00
C TRP A 122 -0.93 0.26 2.94
N ALA A 123 -0.26 0.40 1.81
CA ALA A 123 0.62 1.52 1.48
C ALA A 123 0.00 2.34 0.36
N TYR A 124 0.02 3.65 0.53
CA TYR A 124 -0.52 4.64 -0.40
C TYR A 124 0.62 5.49 -0.93
N CYS A 125 0.66 5.69 -2.25
CA CYS A 125 1.55 6.66 -2.89
C CYS A 125 0.72 7.78 -3.52
N TYR A 126 1.27 8.97 -3.51
CA TYR A 126 0.62 10.18 -4.00
C TYR A 126 1.56 10.96 -4.90
N THR A 127 1.02 11.66 -5.88
CA THR A 127 1.75 12.74 -6.52
C THR A 127 2.08 13.82 -5.49
N LEU A 128 3.13 14.61 -5.73
CA LEU A 128 3.54 15.66 -4.81
C LEU A 128 2.44 16.70 -4.61
N ASP A 129 1.73 17.07 -5.67
CA ASP A 129 0.61 18.02 -5.62
C ASP A 129 -0.55 17.49 -4.78
N LYS A 130 -0.93 16.22 -4.98
CA LYS A 130 -1.96 15.55 -4.20
C LYS A 130 -1.59 15.48 -2.72
N LYS A 131 -0.32 15.21 -2.43
CA LYS A 131 0.21 15.18 -1.06
C LYS A 131 0.13 16.55 -0.38
N LEU A 132 0.51 17.63 -1.08
CA LEU A 132 0.39 18.99 -0.57
C LEU A 132 -1.08 19.37 -0.31
N LYS A 133 -1.97 19.09 -1.26
CA LYS A 133 -3.42 19.32 -1.12
C LYS A 133 -3.98 18.60 0.13
N HIS A 134 -3.63 17.32 0.32
CA HIS A 134 -4.07 16.56 1.49
C HIS A 134 -3.51 17.13 2.81
N SER A 135 -2.26 17.57 2.81
CA SER A 135 -1.65 18.22 3.97
C SER A 135 -2.42 19.48 4.37
N ASN A 136 -2.69 20.36 3.41
CA ASN A 136 -3.45 21.59 3.65
C ASN A 136 -4.89 21.30 4.14
N GLN A 137 -5.57 20.32 3.53
CA GLN A 137 -6.89 19.89 3.99
C GLN A 137 -6.86 19.35 5.43
N LYS A 138 -5.82 18.57 5.76
CA LYS A 138 -5.63 18.05 7.12
C LYS A 138 -5.50 19.19 8.14
N TYR A 139 -4.66 20.20 7.87
CA TYR A 139 -4.50 21.33 8.76
C TYR A 139 -5.78 22.15 8.92
N ASN A 140 -6.55 22.34 7.84
CA ASN A 140 -7.84 23.01 7.93
C ASN A 140 -8.84 22.24 8.80
N LYS A 141 -8.90 20.90 8.63
CA LYS A 141 -9.74 20.04 9.48
C LYS A 141 -9.32 20.12 10.96
N VAL A 142 -8.01 20.14 11.25
CA VAL A 142 -7.52 20.30 12.62
C VAL A 142 -7.97 21.63 13.22
N LYS A 143 -7.84 22.75 12.47
CA LYS A 143 -8.31 24.06 12.94
C LYS A 143 -9.82 24.06 13.24
N GLN A 144 -10.64 23.42 12.39
CA GLN A 144 -12.08 23.28 12.62
C GLN A 144 -12.36 22.41 13.85
N PHE A 145 -11.67 21.28 13.97
CA PHE A 145 -11.82 20.37 15.10
C PHE A 145 -11.45 21.04 16.43
N THR A 146 -10.38 21.84 16.47
CA THR A 146 -9.97 22.57 17.68
C THR A 146 -11.08 23.49 18.20
N LYS A 147 -11.88 24.08 17.31
CA LYS A 147 -12.98 24.95 17.71
C LYS A 147 -14.14 24.20 18.41
N ILE A 148 -14.40 22.95 17.98
CA ILE A 148 -15.48 22.14 18.54
C ILE A 148 -15.04 21.24 19.71
N LEU A 149 -13.73 21.12 19.92
CA LEU A 149 -13.15 20.23 20.94
C LEU A 149 -13.67 20.48 22.37
N PRO A 150 -13.83 21.75 22.86
CA PRO A 150 -14.40 21.99 24.18
C PRO A 150 -15.82 21.44 24.34
N ASN A 151 -16.68 21.67 23.34
CA ASN A 151 -18.04 21.17 23.34
C ASN A 151 -18.09 19.64 23.28
N LEU A 152 -17.24 19.03 22.45
CA LEU A 152 -17.09 17.58 22.37
C LEU A 152 -16.70 16.99 23.73
N PHE A 153 -15.73 17.61 24.40
CA PHE A 153 -15.26 17.17 25.71
C PHE A 153 -16.37 17.25 26.76
N SER A 154 -17.13 18.37 26.79
CA SER A 154 -18.29 18.53 27.69
C SER A 154 -19.36 17.47 27.43
N ASN A 155 -19.73 17.24 26.19
CA ASN A 155 -20.75 16.26 25.82
C ASN A 155 -20.32 14.82 26.17
N VAL A 156 -19.09 14.45 25.89
CA VAL A 156 -18.57 13.11 26.25
C VAL A 156 -18.46 12.94 27.75
N SER A 157 -18.12 14.01 28.51
CA SER A 157 -18.10 13.94 29.98
C SER A 157 -19.50 13.71 30.57
N LYS A 158 -20.54 14.36 30.01
CA LYS A 158 -21.93 14.13 30.41
C LYS A 158 -22.42 12.72 30.03
N ALA A 159 -21.99 12.21 28.88
CA ALA A 159 -22.37 10.87 28.43
C ALA A 159 -21.83 9.74 29.33
N LEU A 160 -20.81 10.00 30.17
CA LEU A 160 -20.33 9.02 31.15
C LEU A 160 -21.39 8.63 32.20
N ASP A 161 -22.38 9.46 32.42
CA ASP A 161 -23.48 9.18 33.37
C ASP A 161 -24.53 8.21 32.76
N ASP A 162 -24.54 8.06 31.43
CA ASP A 162 -25.41 7.10 30.73
C ASP A 162 -24.74 5.74 30.60
N LYS A 163 -25.18 4.78 31.40
CA LYS A 163 -24.66 3.39 31.38
C LYS A 163 -24.91 2.63 30.07
N ASN A 164 -25.84 3.13 29.23
CA ASN A 164 -26.16 2.51 27.95
C ASN A 164 -25.28 3.06 26.81
N ASP A 165 -24.57 4.16 27.03
CA ASP A 165 -23.62 4.69 26.04
C ASP A 165 -22.28 3.98 26.13
N HIS A 166 -22.15 2.89 25.38
CA HIS A 166 -20.91 2.10 25.32
C HIS A 166 -19.71 2.83 24.68
N LEU A 167 -19.93 3.99 24.04
CA LEU A 167 -18.87 4.79 23.42
C LEU A 167 -18.34 5.88 24.35
N ALA A 168 -19.06 6.26 25.40
CA ALA A 168 -18.67 7.34 26.31
C ALA A 168 -17.28 7.12 26.91
N ILE A 169 -17.03 5.96 27.53
CA ILE A 169 -15.75 5.63 28.16
C ILE A 169 -14.59 5.58 27.15
N PRO A 170 -14.70 4.87 26.01
CA PRO A 170 -13.65 4.89 24.99
C PRO A 170 -13.35 6.28 24.45
N MET A 171 -14.38 7.09 24.17
CA MET A 171 -14.20 8.47 23.66
C MET A 171 -13.54 9.37 24.71
N TYR A 172 -14.01 9.31 25.97
CA TYR A 172 -13.39 10.05 27.07
C TYR A 172 -11.90 9.70 27.24
N THR A 173 -11.59 8.40 27.19
CA THR A 173 -10.22 7.92 27.26
C THR A 173 -9.35 8.47 26.12
N LEU A 174 -9.84 8.46 24.88
CA LEU A 174 -9.14 9.04 23.74
C LEU A 174 -8.89 10.54 23.92
N LEU A 175 -9.89 11.31 24.38
CA LEU A 175 -9.77 12.74 24.61
C LEU A 175 -8.79 13.09 25.73
N LYS A 176 -8.76 12.29 26.79
CA LYS A 176 -7.86 12.52 27.94
C LYS A 176 -6.43 12.08 27.70
N THR A 177 -6.23 11.00 26.97
CA THR A 177 -4.89 10.38 26.82
C THR A 177 -4.25 10.69 25.48
N TYR A 178 -5.00 11.26 24.51
CA TYR A 178 -4.57 11.45 23.12
C TYR A 178 -4.09 10.15 22.45
N MET A 179 -4.52 9.02 22.99
CA MET A 179 -4.19 7.71 22.44
C MET A 179 -4.89 7.51 21.08
N ARG A 180 -4.25 6.75 20.19
CA ARG A 180 -4.90 6.34 18.93
C ARG A 180 -5.93 5.24 19.19
N VAL A 181 -6.95 5.17 18.36
CA VAL A 181 -7.96 4.10 18.42
C VAL A 181 -7.30 2.72 18.41
N GLY A 182 -6.39 2.48 17.52
CA GLY A 182 -5.75 1.18 17.35
C GLY A 182 -6.30 0.43 16.13
N ASN A 183 -5.53 -0.57 15.67
CA ASN A 183 -5.89 -1.45 14.57
C ASN A 183 -5.09 -2.74 14.69
N GLU A 184 -5.78 -3.89 14.69
CA GLU A 184 -5.16 -5.21 14.85
C GLU A 184 -4.11 -5.53 13.77
N ILE A 185 -4.33 -5.13 12.52
CA ILE A 185 -3.38 -5.36 11.43
C ILE A 185 -2.08 -4.61 11.70
N TYR A 186 -2.19 -3.32 12.10
CA TYR A 186 -1.02 -2.52 12.46
C TYR A 186 -0.32 -3.02 13.73
N TYR A 187 -1.09 -3.49 14.71
CA TYR A 187 -0.52 -4.11 15.91
C TYR A 187 0.28 -5.37 15.58
N LYS A 188 -0.27 -6.25 14.74
CA LYS A 188 0.44 -7.47 14.31
C LYS A 188 1.69 -7.15 13.49
N ALA A 189 1.61 -6.19 12.59
CA ALA A 189 2.71 -5.83 11.69
C ALA A 189 3.83 -5.03 12.38
N HIS A 190 3.48 -4.10 13.27
CA HIS A 190 4.42 -3.09 13.79
C HIS A 190 4.48 -3.02 15.32
N LYS A 191 3.68 -3.83 16.02
CA LYS A 191 3.56 -3.83 17.50
C LYS A 191 3.06 -2.49 18.09
N HIS A 192 2.50 -1.60 17.26
CA HIS A 192 1.91 -0.35 17.70
C HIS A 192 0.56 -0.61 18.35
N LYS A 193 0.41 -0.23 19.62
CA LYS A 193 -0.84 -0.35 20.38
C LYS A 193 -1.67 0.95 20.27
N GLY A 194 -2.96 0.80 20.32
CA GLY A 194 -3.93 1.86 20.52
C GLY A 194 -5.05 1.34 21.42
N LEU A 195 -6.05 2.15 21.74
CA LEU A 195 -7.08 1.84 22.72
C LEU A 195 -7.70 0.44 22.51
N THR A 196 -8.13 0.13 21.28
CA THR A 196 -8.80 -1.14 20.94
C THR A 196 -7.88 -2.36 20.87
N THR A 197 -6.55 -2.16 20.96
CA THR A 197 -5.55 -3.22 20.93
C THR A 197 -4.81 -3.39 22.28
N LEU A 198 -5.29 -2.70 23.34
CA LEU A 198 -4.83 -2.93 24.70
C LEU A 198 -5.34 -4.29 25.20
N LYS A 199 -4.52 -4.97 25.96
CA LYS A 199 -4.89 -6.23 26.62
C LYS A 199 -4.77 -6.05 28.14
N LYS A 200 -5.73 -6.59 28.85
CA LYS A 200 -5.60 -6.73 30.30
C LYS A 200 -4.38 -7.63 30.58
N LYS A 201 -3.55 -7.23 31.52
CA LYS A 201 -2.49 -8.08 32.05
C LYS A 201 -3.07 -9.11 33.01
#